data_de781e5d7fd23325fa43f548b024f1d4
#
_entry.id   de781e5d7fd23325fa43f548b024f1d4
#
_cell.length_a   1.000
_cell.length_b   1.000
_cell.length_c   1.000
_cell.angle_alpha   90.00
_cell.angle_beta   90.00
_cell.angle_gamma   90.00
#
_symmetry.space_group_name_H-M   'P 1'
#
loop_
_entity.id
_entity.type
_entity.pdbx_description
1 polymer ?
#
loop_
_entity_poly.entity_id
_entity_poly.type
_entity_poly.pdbx_seq_one_letter_code
_entity_poly.pdbx_strand_id
1 'polypeptide(L)' 'MDEGAFEGTTVLERLAEVGRLDDFMEAVDEDDVARAIALMRRAGIDAPTIAIVARKIASGDGEH' A
#
# COMPACT_ATOMS: atom_id res chain seq x y z
N MET A 1 -1.43 2.12 20.56
CA MET A 1 -1.67 2.01 19.85
C MET A 1 -1.14 1.42 18.79
N ASP A 2 -1.26 0.91 18.00
CA ASP A 2 -0.87 0.28 17.03
C ASP A 2 -0.61 1.07 15.92
N GLU A 3 0.44 1.74 15.81
CA GLU A 3 0.81 2.56 14.74
C GLU A 3 0.88 1.81 13.45
N GLY A 4 1.32 0.61 13.48
CA GLY A 4 1.42 -0.17 12.26
C GLY A 4 0.07 -0.36 11.59
N ALA A 5 -0.91 -0.71 12.39
CA ALA A 5 -2.24 -0.91 11.87
C ALA A 5 -2.82 0.41 11.40
N PHE A 6 -2.53 1.46 12.14
CA PHE A 6 -3.03 2.76 11.80
C PHE A 6 -2.53 3.19 10.42
N GLU A 7 -1.25 2.97 10.17
CA GLU A 7 -0.68 3.36 8.88
C GLU A 7 -1.31 2.60 7.73
N GLY A 8 -1.53 1.32 7.91
CA GLY A 8 -2.17 0.53 6.88
C GLY A 8 -3.56 1.01 6.57
N THR A 9 -4.31 1.34 7.61
CA THR A 9 -5.67 1.82 7.45
C THR A 9 -5.67 3.14 6.68
N THR A 10 -4.74 4.03 7.01
CA THR A 10 -4.67 5.33 6.36
C THR A 10 -4.41 5.16 4.86
N VAL A 11 -3.50 4.27 4.51
CA VAL A 11 -3.18 4.04 3.11
C VAL A 11 -4.41 3.57 2.35
N LEU A 12 -5.13 2.61 2.91
CA LEU A 12 -6.31 2.08 2.25
C LEU A 12 -7.40 3.14 2.11
N GLU A 13 -7.57 3.96 3.12
CA GLU A 13 -8.55 5.02 3.08
C GLU A 13 -8.23 6.03 1.99
N ARG A 14 -6.97 6.39 1.87
CA ARG A 14 -6.57 7.35 0.85
C ARG A 14 -6.78 6.78 -0.54
N LEU A 15 -6.44 5.52 -0.73
CA LEU A 15 -6.62 4.89 -2.03
C LEU A 15 -8.10 4.81 -2.39
N ALA A 16 -8.95 4.56 -1.41
CA ALA A 16 -10.37 4.52 -1.65
C ALA A 16 -10.89 5.88 -2.05
N GLU A 17 -10.38 6.93 -1.42
CA GLU A 17 -10.82 8.29 -1.70
C GLU A 17 -10.52 8.71 -3.13
N VAL A 18 -9.39 8.27 -3.66
CA VAL A 18 -9.04 8.63 -5.03
C VAL A 18 -9.51 7.60 -6.04
N GLY A 19 -10.28 6.62 -5.59
CA GLY A 19 -10.84 5.61 -6.48
C GLY A 19 -9.82 4.64 -7.02
N ARG A 20 -8.76 4.40 -6.29
CA ARG A 20 -7.69 3.50 -6.74
C ARG A 20 -7.53 2.26 -5.85
N LEU A 21 -8.44 2.05 -4.94
CA LEU A 21 -8.29 0.93 -4.02
C LEU A 21 -8.30 -0.41 -4.76
N ASP A 22 -9.17 -0.57 -5.74
CA ASP A 22 -9.25 -1.81 -6.49
C ASP A 22 -7.94 -2.08 -7.23
N ASP A 23 -7.39 -1.03 -7.84
CA ASP A 23 -6.13 -1.17 -8.56
C ASP A 23 -5.02 -1.55 -7.61
N PHE A 24 -5.02 -0.96 -6.43
CA PHE A 24 -4.00 -1.26 -5.43
C PHE A 24 -4.09 -2.71 -4.97
N MET A 25 -5.30 -3.18 -4.69
CA MET A 25 -5.47 -4.55 -4.25
C MET A 25 -5.00 -5.52 -5.33
N GLU A 26 -5.27 -5.19 -6.58
CA GLU A 26 -4.84 -6.01 -7.68
C GLU A 26 -3.31 -6.04 -7.78
N ALA A 27 -2.68 -4.90 -7.59
CA ALA A 27 -1.22 -4.83 -7.61
C ALA A 27 -0.62 -5.68 -6.51
N VAL A 28 -1.21 -5.63 -5.33
CA VAL A 28 -0.74 -6.43 -4.21
C VAL A 28 -0.89 -7.92 -4.52
N ASP A 29 -2.01 -8.27 -5.11
CA ASP A 29 -2.31 -9.65 -5.42
C ASP A 29 -1.32 -10.21 -6.44
N GLU A 30 -0.84 -9.34 -7.34
CA GLU A 30 0.11 -9.75 -8.36
C GLU A 30 1.55 -9.52 -7.94
N ASP A 31 1.77 -9.08 -6.72
CA ASP A 31 3.12 -8.76 -6.24
C ASP A 31 3.76 -7.68 -7.09
N ASP A 32 2.96 -6.77 -7.62
CA ASP A 32 3.47 -5.70 -8.46
C ASP A 32 3.80 -4.51 -7.59
N VAL A 33 4.95 -4.56 -6.95
CA VAL A 33 5.35 -3.54 -5.99
C VAL A 33 5.46 -2.16 -6.65
N ALA A 34 6.02 -2.13 -7.86
CA ALA A 34 6.19 -0.84 -8.54
C ALA A 34 4.85 -0.16 -8.79
N ARG A 35 3.86 -0.95 -9.20
CA ARG A 35 2.54 -0.40 -9.45
C ARG A 35 1.90 0.07 -8.15
N ALA A 36 2.06 -0.72 -7.09
CA ALA A 36 1.52 -0.36 -5.80
C ALA A 36 2.12 0.96 -5.31
N ILE A 37 3.42 1.13 -5.50
CA ILE A 37 4.09 2.37 -5.11
C ILE A 37 3.53 3.55 -5.90
N ALA A 38 3.35 3.37 -7.19
CA ALA A 38 2.84 4.44 -8.04
C ALA A 38 1.44 4.85 -7.59
N LEU A 39 0.61 3.87 -7.24
CA LEU A 39 -0.74 4.16 -6.79
C LEU A 39 -0.73 4.91 -5.47
N MET A 40 0.16 4.52 -4.56
CA MET A 40 0.25 5.20 -3.29
C MET A 40 0.72 6.63 -3.46
N ARG A 41 1.64 6.87 -4.40
CA ARG A 41 2.09 8.22 -4.67
C ARG A 41 0.94 9.08 -5.17
N ARG A 42 0.13 8.53 -6.05
CA ARG A 42 -1.00 9.27 -6.58
C ARG A 42 -2.02 9.59 -5.49
N ALA A 43 -2.11 8.74 -4.50
CA ALA A 43 -3.04 8.95 -3.40
C ALA A 43 -2.49 9.94 -2.38
N GLY A 44 -1.27 10.42 -2.57
CA GLY A 44 -0.69 11.39 -1.65
C GLY A 44 -0.09 10.78 -0.41
N ILE A 45 0.25 9.50 -0.48
CA ILE A 45 0.89 8.84 0.65
C ILE A 45 2.33 9.29 0.71
N ASP A 46 2.84 9.58 1.90
CA ASP A 46 4.20 10.07 2.02
C ASP A 46 5.22 8.95 1.86
N ALA A 47 6.44 9.33 1.50
CA ALA A 47 7.48 8.38 1.15
C ALA A 47 7.78 7.36 2.25
N PRO A 48 7.90 7.74 3.52
CA PRO A 48 8.17 6.75 4.55
C PRO A 48 7.09 5.67 4.65
N THR A 49 5.84 6.07 4.51
CA THR A 49 4.75 5.11 4.58
C THR A 49 4.77 4.20 3.36
N ILE A 50 5.04 4.78 2.19
CA ILE A 50 5.13 3.98 0.97
C ILE A 50 6.24 2.93 1.12
N ALA A 51 7.37 3.31 1.68
CA ALA A 51 8.47 2.39 1.86
C ALA A 51 8.08 1.22 2.76
N ILE A 52 7.35 1.49 3.81
CA ILE A 52 6.91 0.45 4.73
C ILE A 52 5.97 -0.52 4.04
N VAL A 53 4.99 0.00 3.32
CA VAL A 53 4.01 -0.83 2.64
C VAL A 53 4.68 -1.65 1.54
N ALA A 54 5.55 -1.01 0.77
CA ALA A 54 6.24 -1.68 -0.32
C ALA A 54 7.09 -2.83 0.21
N ARG A 55 7.70 -2.63 1.35
CA ARG A 55 8.51 -3.68 1.95
C ARG A 55 7.65 -4.86 2.37
N LYS A 56 6.48 -4.60 2.90
CA LYS A 56 5.58 -5.66 3.30
C LYS A 56 5.11 -6.47 2.11
N ILE A 57 4.81 -5.79 1.02
CA ILE A 57 4.38 -6.49 -0.20
C ILE A 57 5.53 -7.32 -0.73
N ALA A 58 6.73 -6.74 -0.76
CA ALA A 58 7.87 -7.44 -1.32
C ALA A 58 8.27 -8.66 -0.51
N SER A 59 8.07 -8.62 0.80
CA SER A 59 8.46 -9.75 1.61
C SER A 59 7.41 -10.86 1.52
N GLY A 60 6.41 -10.61 0.74
CA GLY A 60 5.55 -11.68 0.43
C GLY A 60 4.67 -12.10 1.45
N ASP A 61 4.66 -11.57 1.89
CA ASP A 61 3.91 -11.97 2.55
C ASP A 61 3.92 -13.19 2.92
N GLY A 62 4.34 -13.45 2.99
CA GLY A 62 4.44 -14.48 3.32
C GLY A 62 4.72 -15.25 3.79
N GLU A 63 4.71 -15.41 3.69
CA GLU A 63 4.83 -16.17 4.00
C GLU A 63 5.15 -16.74 4.50
N HIS A 64 5.07 -16.95 4.44
CA HIS A 64 5.16 -17.48 4.79
C HIS A 64 5.27 -17.76 5.16
#